data_6e9c2ec9cdeb0454eb7b9f85e8bd4442
#
_entry.id   6e9c2ec9cdeb0454eb7b9f85e8bd4442
#
_cell.length_a   1.000
_cell.length_b   1.000
_cell.length_c   1.000
_cell.angle_alpha   90.00
_cell.angle_beta   90.00
_cell.angle_gamma   90.00
#
_symmetry.space_group_name_H-M   'P 1'
#
loop_
_entity.id
_entity.type
_entity.pdbx_description
1 polymer ?
#
loop_
_entity_poly.entity_id
_entity_poly.type
_entity_poly.pdbx_seq_one_letter_code
_entity_poly.pdbx_strand_id
1 'polypeptide(L)'
;MLAKKYKSVVKSISNPFQGIYTLEFASLGRPYKYLPGQFLHLAIDSEYDGAGQWPDSRCFSMQSNPDEETIRITYSVKGDFTRQMELLLKEGSEVWLKLPYGDLFEQHHDKNKTVFIAGGTGVTPFLSLFTHASFSEYLHPHIYLGFRSEAYNIYQDELNNSCNSSKFLQFIYENEVGIIDINRIFAENGTTASYFISGPPAMIKSFKSLLRANGVNENNVLTDDWE
;
A
#
# COMPACT_ATOMS: atom_id res chain seq x y z
N MET A 1 0.63 -17.27 -6.06
CA MET A 1 1.60 -17.89 -5.09
C MET A 1 0.82 -18.41 -3.88
N LEU A 2 1.19 -19.52 -3.22
CA LEU A 2 0.49 -19.99 -2.00
C LEU A 2 0.98 -19.22 -0.78
N ALA A 3 0.03 -18.72 0.03
CA ALA A 3 0.34 -18.04 1.28
C ALA A 3 1.00 -18.97 2.29
N LYS A 4 2.04 -18.48 2.95
CA LYS A 4 2.82 -19.23 3.96
C LYS A 4 2.89 -18.42 5.25
N LYS A 5 3.04 -19.15 6.36
CA LYS A 5 3.26 -18.55 7.67
C LYS A 5 4.76 -18.29 7.88
N TYR A 6 5.08 -17.14 8.45
CA TYR A 6 6.45 -16.72 8.78
C TYR A 6 6.48 -16.24 10.23
N LYS A 7 7.28 -16.89 11.05
CA LYS A 7 7.65 -16.35 12.35
C LYS A 7 8.63 -15.22 12.10
N SER A 8 8.35 -14.04 12.63
CA SER A 8 9.08 -12.81 12.32
C SER A 8 9.34 -12.03 13.60
N VAL A 9 10.34 -11.17 13.57
CA VAL A 9 10.66 -10.25 14.65
C VAL A 9 10.51 -8.82 14.16
N VAL A 10 9.96 -7.95 15.01
CA VAL A 10 9.94 -6.51 14.78
C VAL A 10 11.37 -5.98 14.90
N LYS A 11 11.95 -5.56 13.79
CA LYS A 11 13.33 -5.06 13.69
C LYS A 11 13.44 -3.59 14.07
N SER A 12 12.45 -2.80 13.61
CA SER A 12 12.35 -1.39 13.95
C SER A 12 10.90 -0.92 14.01
N ILE A 13 10.66 0.13 14.80
CA ILE A 13 9.39 0.83 14.89
C ILE A 13 9.67 2.32 14.77
N SER A 14 8.97 3.02 13.86
CA SER A 14 8.96 4.47 13.83
C SER A 14 7.54 5.00 13.95
N ASN A 15 7.39 6.13 14.64
CA ASN A 15 6.15 6.88 14.73
C ASN A 15 6.38 8.29 14.18
N PRO A 16 6.41 8.43 12.85
CA PRO A 16 6.71 9.72 12.21
C PRO A 16 5.63 10.76 12.44
N PHE A 17 4.42 10.34 12.77
CA PHE A 17 3.28 11.19 13.10
C PHE A 17 2.38 10.51 14.12
N GLN A 18 1.71 11.27 14.97
CA GLN A 18 0.82 10.71 15.99
C GLN A 18 -0.23 9.77 15.38
N GLY A 19 -0.26 8.53 15.87
CA GLY A 19 -1.16 7.48 15.40
C GLY A 19 -0.83 6.89 14.04
N ILE A 20 0.36 7.19 13.48
CA ILE A 20 0.88 6.54 12.27
C ILE A 20 2.20 5.85 12.60
N TYR A 21 2.27 4.58 12.36
CA TYR A 21 3.43 3.74 12.66
C TYR A 21 3.94 3.05 11.40
N THR A 22 5.25 3.00 11.27
CA THR A 22 5.94 2.13 10.30
C THR A 22 6.69 1.05 11.07
N LEU A 23 6.43 -0.20 10.73
CA LEU A 23 7.10 -1.38 11.28
C LEU A 23 7.93 -2.06 10.23
N GLU A 24 9.12 -2.47 10.60
CA GLU A 24 10.00 -3.33 9.79
C GLU A 24 10.11 -4.71 10.45
N PHE A 25 9.91 -5.76 9.66
CA PHE A 25 9.96 -7.15 10.11
C PHE A 25 11.09 -7.91 9.44
N ALA A 26 11.84 -8.69 10.23
CA ALA A 26 12.76 -9.70 9.73
C ALA A 26 12.20 -11.10 9.97
N SER A 27 12.38 -12.00 9.00
CA SER A 27 11.99 -13.40 9.16
C SER A 27 12.98 -14.14 10.05
N LEU A 28 12.46 -14.93 11.00
CA LEU A 28 13.26 -15.82 11.84
C LEU A 28 13.56 -17.18 11.18
N GLY A 29 13.26 -17.32 9.90
CA GLY A 29 13.44 -18.56 9.15
C GLY A 29 13.76 -18.31 7.67
N ARG A 30 12.90 -18.80 6.80
CA ARG A 30 13.06 -18.63 5.35
C ARG A 30 12.82 -17.19 4.90
N PRO A 31 13.48 -16.73 3.81
CA PRO A 31 13.20 -15.42 3.22
C PRO A 31 11.74 -15.23 2.82
N TYR A 32 11.26 -14.01 2.93
CA TYR A 32 9.95 -13.63 2.41
C TYR A 32 9.90 -13.79 0.89
N LYS A 33 8.71 -14.11 0.37
CA LYS A 33 8.46 -14.18 -1.08
C LYS A 33 7.10 -13.57 -1.37
N TYR A 34 7.08 -12.49 -2.11
CA TYR A 34 5.89 -11.78 -2.54
C TYR A 34 6.19 -10.96 -3.79
N LEU A 35 5.17 -10.38 -4.40
CA LEU A 35 5.25 -9.48 -5.55
C LEU A 35 4.80 -8.07 -5.15
N PRO A 36 5.17 -7.02 -5.90
CA PRO A 36 4.70 -5.66 -5.64
C PRO A 36 3.17 -5.59 -5.49
N GLY A 37 2.69 -4.74 -4.57
CA GLY A 37 1.27 -4.51 -4.34
C GLY A 37 0.54 -5.59 -3.56
N GLN A 38 1.22 -6.67 -3.17
CA GLN A 38 0.63 -7.71 -2.33
C GLN A 38 0.58 -7.28 -0.84
N PHE A 39 -0.28 -7.94 -0.09
CA PHE A 39 -0.48 -7.70 1.34
C PHE A 39 -0.23 -8.95 2.18
N LEU A 40 -0.12 -8.76 3.47
CA LEU A 40 0.04 -9.78 4.48
C LEU A 40 -1.08 -9.71 5.53
N HIS A 41 -1.28 -10.82 6.25
CA HIS A 41 -1.98 -10.85 7.51
C HIS A 41 -0.97 -10.87 8.65
N LEU A 42 -1.07 -9.89 9.55
CA LEU A 42 -0.26 -9.80 10.77
C LEU A 42 -1.07 -10.29 11.96
N ALA A 43 -0.55 -11.26 12.70
CA ALA A 43 -1.04 -11.72 13.99
C ALA A 43 -0.03 -11.37 15.09
N ILE A 44 -0.54 -10.83 16.20
CA ILE A 44 0.27 -10.36 17.34
C ILE A 44 0.11 -11.25 18.57
N ASP A 45 -0.53 -12.42 18.41
CA ASP A 45 -0.72 -13.39 19.48
C ASP A 45 0.62 -14.03 19.86
N SER A 46 1.12 -13.71 21.07
CA SER A 46 2.40 -14.22 21.58
C SER A 46 2.37 -15.71 21.95
N GLU A 47 1.17 -16.29 22.13
CA GLU A 47 1.01 -17.70 22.47
C GLU A 47 0.91 -18.60 21.21
N TYR A 48 0.73 -18.00 20.05
CA TYR A 48 0.64 -18.76 18.80
C TYR A 48 2.01 -19.33 18.41
N ASP A 49 2.08 -20.64 18.28
CA ASP A 49 3.31 -21.41 17.97
C ASP A 49 3.49 -21.73 16.47
N GLY A 50 2.57 -21.27 15.63
CA GLY A 50 2.56 -21.58 14.19
C GLY A 50 1.69 -22.78 13.79
N ALA A 51 1.19 -23.56 14.75
CA ALA A 51 0.31 -24.70 14.52
C ALA A 51 -1.18 -24.32 14.65
N GLY A 52 -2.06 -25.20 14.26
CA GLY A 52 -3.50 -25.01 14.43
C GLY A 52 -4.12 -23.89 13.63
N GLN A 53 -5.20 -23.33 14.19
CA GLN A 53 -5.98 -22.27 13.57
C GLN A 53 -5.20 -20.95 13.57
N TRP A 54 -5.29 -20.20 12.46
CA TRP A 54 -4.70 -18.86 12.37
C TRP A 54 -5.39 -17.90 13.34
N PRO A 55 -4.65 -17.14 14.15
CA PRO A 55 -5.22 -16.26 15.17
C PRO A 55 -5.86 -14.99 14.57
N ASP A 56 -6.45 -14.15 15.42
CA ASP A 56 -6.94 -12.83 14.99
C ASP A 56 -5.80 -12.04 14.36
N SER A 57 -6.09 -11.43 13.23
CA SER A 57 -5.08 -10.76 12.40
C SER A 57 -5.70 -9.63 11.58
N ARG A 58 -4.87 -8.73 11.10
CA ARG A 58 -5.30 -7.69 10.15
C ARG A 58 -4.40 -7.67 8.92
N CYS A 59 -5.01 -7.22 7.83
CA CYS A 59 -4.33 -7.08 6.54
C CYS A 59 -3.53 -5.78 6.50
N PHE A 60 -2.32 -5.86 5.95
CA PHE A 60 -1.47 -4.70 5.70
C PHE A 60 -0.74 -4.86 4.37
N SER A 61 -0.77 -3.83 3.51
CA SER A 61 0.03 -3.80 2.29
C SER A 61 1.52 -3.82 2.64
N MET A 62 2.27 -4.64 1.94
CA MET A 62 3.72 -4.67 2.05
C MET A 62 4.29 -3.49 1.27
N GLN A 63 4.93 -2.56 1.99
CA GLN A 63 5.46 -1.31 1.44
C GLN A 63 6.82 -1.47 0.79
N SER A 64 7.67 -2.34 1.36
CA SER A 64 9.04 -2.55 0.91
C SER A 64 9.12 -3.18 -0.47
N ASN A 65 10.25 -2.98 -1.14
CA ASN A 65 10.58 -3.70 -2.35
C ASN A 65 10.65 -5.21 -2.06
N PRO A 66 10.01 -6.07 -2.88
CA PRO A 66 10.05 -7.53 -2.71
C PRO A 66 11.45 -8.16 -2.71
N ASP A 67 12.44 -7.49 -3.26
CA ASP A 67 13.84 -7.94 -3.27
C ASP A 67 14.59 -7.64 -1.96
N GLU A 68 13.98 -6.88 -1.03
CA GLU A 68 14.55 -6.63 0.30
C GLU A 68 14.40 -7.86 1.21
N GLU A 69 15.32 -8.00 2.16
CA GLU A 69 15.27 -9.07 3.16
C GLU A 69 14.18 -8.88 4.22
N THR A 70 13.73 -7.65 4.39
CA THR A 70 12.74 -7.25 5.40
C THR A 70 11.43 -6.80 4.76
N ILE A 71 10.35 -6.88 5.53
CA ILE A 71 9.05 -6.30 5.12
C ILE A 71 8.78 -5.07 5.97
N ARG A 72 8.40 -3.97 5.30
CA ARG A 72 7.86 -2.77 5.94
C ARG A 72 6.35 -2.69 5.70
N ILE A 73 5.64 -2.29 6.73
CA ILE A 73 4.23 -1.87 6.66
C ILE A 73 4.08 -0.51 7.33
N THR A 74 3.13 0.27 6.86
CA THR A 74 2.70 1.50 7.55
C THR A 74 1.21 1.43 7.84
N TYR A 75 0.82 1.75 9.07
CA TYR A 75 -0.58 1.72 9.48
C TYR A 75 -0.98 2.94 10.30
N SER A 76 -2.28 3.24 10.27
CA SER A 76 -2.90 4.22 11.15
C SER A 76 -3.64 3.50 12.28
N VAL A 77 -3.53 4.03 13.49
CA VAL A 77 -4.30 3.53 14.64
C VAL A 77 -5.77 3.94 14.49
N LYS A 78 -6.65 2.97 14.22
CA LYS A 78 -8.08 3.22 13.95
C LYS A 78 -9.02 2.34 14.77
N GLY A 79 -8.63 1.14 15.12
CA GLY A 79 -9.47 0.15 15.79
C GLY A 79 -8.73 -0.59 16.89
N ASP A 80 -9.38 -1.54 17.54
CA ASP A 80 -8.83 -2.25 18.72
C ASP A 80 -7.55 -3.00 18.39
N PHE A 81 -7.48 -3.67 17.25
CA PHE A 81 -6.28 -4.40 16.84
C PHE A 81 -5.08 -3.47 16.66
N THR A 82 -5.24 -2.34 15.95
CA THR A 82 -4.14 -1.39 15.75
C THR A 82 -3.77 -0.63 17.02
N ARG A 83 -4.69 -0.45 17.97
CA ARG A 83 -4.38 0.02 19.34
C ARG A 83 -3.57 -1.01 20.11
N GLN A 84 -3.88 -2.29 20.00
CA GLN A 84 -3.07 -3.34 20.61
C GLN A 84 -1.67 -3.40 19.99
N MET A 85 -1.52 -3.22 18.67
CA MET A 85 -0.21 -3.11 18.04
C MET A 85 0.61 -1.97 18.63
N GLU A 86 0.00 -0.78 18.78
CA GLU A 86 0.65 0.40 19.37
C GLU A 86 1.13 0.15 20.82
N LEU A 87 0.33 -0.56 21.61
CA LEU A 87 0.62 -0.82 23.03
C LEU A 87 1.60 -1.97 23.27
N LEU A 88 1.54 -3.02 22.46
CA LEU A 88 2.23 -4.27 22.73
C LEU A 88 3.51 -4.45 21.90
N LEU A 89 3.56 -3.91 20.68
CA LEU A 89 4.72 -4.11 19.83
C LEU A 89 5.87 -3.19 20.18
N LYS A 90 7.06 -3.77 20.27
CA LYS A 90 8.34 -3.08 20.43
C LYS A 90 9.40 -3.79 19.62
N GLU A 91 10.54 -3.17 19.41
CA GLU A 91 11.70 -3.82 18.80
C GLU A 91 12.04 -5.12 19.55
N GLY A 92 12.23 -6.19 18.80
CA GLY A 92 12.43 -7.53 19.34
C GLY A 92 11.13 -8.31 19.60
N SER A 93 9.93 -7.72 19.47
CA SER A 93 8.67 -8.47 19.59
C SER A 93 8.56 -9.52 18.47
N GLU A 94 8.23 -10.75 18.85
CA GLU A 94 7.93 -11.81 17.89
C GLU A 94 6.47 -11.71 17.42
N VAL A 95 6.24 -11.88 16.12
CA VAL A 95 4.91 -11.83 15.48
C VAL A 95 4.82 -12.92 14.42
N TRP A 96 3.60 -13.18 13.96
CA TRP A 96 3.40 -14.07 12.83
C TRP A 96 2.83 -13.32 11.64
N LEU A 97 3.47 -13.50 10.50
CA LEU A 97 3.04 -12.99 9.21
C LEU A 97 2.56 -14.13 8.33
N LYS A 98 1.43 -13.94 7.65
CA LYS A 98 0.96 -14.88 6.64
C LYS A 98 0.82 -14.14 5.32
N LEU A 99 1.61 -14.53 4.33
CA LEU A 99 1.74 -13.86 3.04
C LEU A 99 2.13 -14.84 1.92
N PRO A 100 2.00 -14.47 0.64
CA PRO A 100 1.40 -13.25 0.12
C PRO A 100 -0.10 -13.43 -0.16
N TYR A 101 -0.81 -12.29 -0.23
CA TYR A 101 -2.19 -12.19 -0.69
C TYR A 101 -2.32 -11.01 -1.66
N GLY A 102 -3.39 -11.01 -2.48
CA GLY A 102 -3.65 -9.96 -3.46
C GLY A 102 -2.90 -10.16 -4.77
N ASP A 103 -3.38 -9.47 -5.79
CA ASP A 103 -2.91 -9.55 -7.17
C ASP A 103 -2.98 -8.20 -7.90
N LEU A 104 -2.93 -7.08 -7.15
CA LEU A 104 -3.23 -5.73 -7.63
C LEU A 104 -2.53 -5.41 -8.96
N PHE A 105 -1.23 -5.69 -9.08
CA PHE A 105 -0.44 -5.41 -10.28
C PHE A 105 -0.25 -6.62 -11.20
N GLU A 106 -0.75 -7.80 -10.81
CA GLU A 106 -0.73 -9.00 -11.65
C GLU A 106 -1.93 -9.06 -12.61
N GLN A 107 -2.99 -8.28 -12.33
CA GLN A 107 -4.15 -8.15 -13.20
C GLN A 107 -3.74 -7.50 -14.54
N HIS A 108 -4.35 -7.96 -15.64
CA HIS A 108 -4.04 -7.43 -16.98
C HIS A 108 -4.39 -5.94 -17.06
N HIS A 109 -3.43 -5.11 -17.45
CA HIS A 109 -3.59 -3.67 -17.63
C HIS A 109 -2.60 -3.11 -18.64
N ASP A 110 -2.88 -1.92 -19.17
CA ASP A 110 -1.97 -1.22 -20.09
C ASP A 110 -0.92 -0.41 -19.33
N LYS A 111 0.32 -0.91 -19.32
CA LYS A 111 1.47 -0.24 -18.68
C LYS A 111 1.92 1.05 -19.39
N ASN A 112 1.46 1.28 -20.63
CA ASN A 112 1.79 2.50 -21.36
C ASN A 112 0.90 3.68 -20.92
N LYS A 113 -0.27 3.40 -20.35
CA LYS A 113 -1.25 4.41 -19.96
C LYS A 113 -1.86 4.08 -18.61
N THR A 114 -1.08 4.28 -17.57
CA THR A 114 -1.45 3.94 -16.20
C THR A 114 -1.56 5.16 -15.31
N VAL A 115 -2.59 5.20 -14.48
CA VAL A 115 -2.85 6.24 -13.50
C VAL A 115 -2.88 5.61 -12.10
N PHE A 116 -2.00 6.06 -11.21
CA PHE A 116 -1.94 5.65 -9.82
C PHE A 116 -2.55 6.75 -8.95
N ILE A 117 -3.53 6.42 -8.13
CA ILE A 117 -4.22 7.36 -7.24
C ILE A 117 -4.21 6.79 -5.83
N ALA A 118 -3.58 7.48 -4.87
CA ALA A 118 -3.59 7.04 -3.49
C ALA A 118 -3.91 8.13 -2.49
N GLY A 119 -4.57 7.76 -1.40
CA GLY A 119 -4.87 8.63 -0.25
C GLY A 119 -4.20 8.17 1.03
N GLY A 120 -3.36 9.02 1.63
CA GLY A 120 -2.68 8.75 2.90
C GLY A 120 -1.85 7.47 2.87
N THR A 121 -2.07 6.57 3.84
CA THR A 121 -1.36 5.28 3.91
C THR A 121 -1.68 4.33 2.76
N GLY A 122 -2.69 4.63 1.93
CA GLY A 122 -2.98 3.86 0.71
C GLY A 122 -1.86 3.90 -0.34
N VAL A 123 -0.85 4.75 -0.18
CA VAL A 123 0.33 4.74 -1.06
C VAL A 123 1.21 3.49 -0.87
N THR A 124 1.10 2.77 0.25
CA THR A 124 2.00 1.66 0.60
C THR A 124 2.09 0.53 -0.44
N PRO A 125 1.00 0.02 -1.04
CA PRO A 125 1.12 -0.98 -2.10
C PRO A 125 1.81 -0.43 -3.35
N PHE A 126 1.66 0.87 -3.63
CA PHE A 126 2.32 1.50 -4.77
C PHE A 126 3.82 1.69 -4.55
N LEU A 127 4.25 2.01 -3.32
CA LEU A 127 5.68 2.10 -2.97
C LEU A 127 6.41 0.79 -3.25
N SER A 128 5.80 -0.35 -2.94
CA SER A 128 6.36 -1.67 -3.27
C SER A 128 6.64 -1.83 -4.77
N LEU A 129 5.77 -1.28 -5.63
CA LEU A 129 5.99 -1.28 -7.07
C LEU A 129 7.02 -0.23 -7.50
N PHE A 130 6.90 1.01 -7.00
CA PHE A 130 7.74 2.13 -7.44
C PHE A 130 9.22 1.93 -7.10
N THR A 131 9.50 1.19 -6.05
CA THR A 131 10.88 0.83 -5.65
C THR A 131 11.40 -0.44 -6.35
N HIS A 132 10.53 -1.23 -6.96
CA HIS A 132 10.90 -2.48 -7.64
C HIS A 132 11.26 -2.25 -9.11
N ALA A 133 12.17 -3.06 -9.63
CA ALA A 133 12.67 -2.94 -11.02
C ALA A 133 11.55 -2.98 -12.09
N SER A 134 10.45 -3.71 -11.83
CA SER A 134 9.31 -3.81 -12.77
C SER A 134 8.56 -2.49 -12.97
N PHE A 135 8.77 -1.47 -12.12
CA PHE A 135 8.19 -0.14 -12.34
C PHE A 135 8.68 0.50 -13.64
N SER A 136 9.90 0.16 -14.09
CA SER A 136 10.44 0.64 -15.36
C SER A 136 9.64 0.19 -16.60
N GLU A 137 8.75 -0.79 -16.47
CA GLU A 137 7.86 -1.23 -17.53
C GLU A 137 6.67 -0.27 -17.76
N TYR A 138 6.41 0.65 -16.82
CA TYR A 138 5.38 1.68 -16.94
C TYR A 138 5.96 2.90 -17.66
N LEU A 139 5.59 3.10 -18.94
CA LEU A 139 6.28 4.09 -19.78
C LEU A 139 5.91 5.54 -19.46
N HIS A 140 4.65 5.82 -19.15
CA HIS A 140 4.14 7.17 -18.86
C HIS A 140 3.13 7.16 -17.71
N PRO A 141 3.55 6.75 -16.50
CA PRO A 141 2.64 6.69 -15.37
C PRO A 141 2.29 8.09 -14.86
N HIS A 142 1.01 8.36 -14.65
CA HIS A 142 0.53 9.52 -13.90
C HIS A 142 0.28 9.12 -12.45
N ILE A 143 0.83 9.85 -11.50
CA ILE A 143 0.80 9.50 -10.08
C ILE A 143 0.23 10.68 -9.29
N TYR A 144 -0.93 10.46 -8.66
CA TYR A 144 -1.65 11.46 -7.85
C TYR A 144 -1.75 10.96 -6.40
N LEU A 145 -1.07 11.62 -5.48
CA LEU A 145 -0.97 11.20 -4.09
C LEU A 145 -1.51 12.30 -3.17
N GLY A 146 -2.61 12.00 -2.49
CA GLY A 146 -3.29 12.92 -1.58
C GLY A 146 -2.91 12.70 -0.13
N PHE A 147 -2.59 13.78 0.56
CA PHE A 147 -2.31 13.81 2.00
C PHE A 147 -3.03 14.99 2.63
N ARG A 148 -3.31 14.92 3.95
CA ARG A 148 -3.95 16.02 4.68
C ARG A 148 -3.11 17.31 4.64
N SER A 149 -1.80 17.17 4.74
CA SER A 149 -0.81 18.23 4.58
C SER A 149 0.55 17.62 4.24
N GLU A 150 1.55 18.45 3.92
CA GLU A 150 2.92 18.02 3.66
C GLU A 150 3.50 17.20 4.81
N ALA A 151 3.23 17.57 6.07
CA ALA A 151 3.71 16.84 7.25
C ALA A 151 3.19 15.38 7.33
N TYR A 152 2.07 15.05 6.68
CA TYR A 152 1.55 13.69 6.59
C TYR A 152 2.16 12.89 5.43
N ASN A 153 2.94 13.53 4.55
CA ASN A 153 3.65 12.86 3.47
C ASN A 153 5.00 12.30 3.96
N ILE A 154 4.93 11.31 4.84
CA ILE A 154 6.11 10.63 5.42
C ILE A 154 6.90 9.83 4.38
N TYR A 155 6.43 9.75 3.15
CA TYR A 155 6.99 8.97 2.04
C TYR A 155 7.71 9.82 1.00
N GLN A 156 7.78 11.14 1.22
CA GLN A 156 8.23 12.10 0.20
C GLN A 156 9.60 11.79 -0.37
N ASP A 157 10.56 11.48 0.48
CA ASP A 157 11.93 11.14 0.03
C ASP A 157 11.97 9.84 -0.76
N GLU A 158 11.26 8.79 -0.30
CA GLU A 158 11.18 7.50 -0.97
C GLU A 158 10.51 7.63 -2.34
N LEU A 159 9.42 8.41 -2.43
CA LEU A 159 8.71 8.68 -3.67
C LEU A 159 9.55 9.51 -4.65
N ASN A 160 10.22 10.55 -4.19
CA ASN A 160 11.09 11.38 -5.02
C ASN A 160 12.24 10.55 -5.60
N ASN A 161 12.83 9.66 -4.81
CA ASN A 161 13.93 8.81 -5.26
C ASN A 161 13.46 7.75 -6.26
N SER A 162 12.29 7.16 -6.05
CA SER A 162 11.76 6.06 -6.87
C SER A 162 11.07 6.55 -8.15
N CYS A 163 10.41 7.71 -8.10
CA CYS A 163 9.61 8.26 -9.20
C CYS A 163 10.27 9.45 -9.91
N ASN A 164 11.55 9.71 -9.65
CA ASN A 164 12.28 10.92 -10.10
C ASN A 164 12.33 11.09 -11.63
N SER A 165 12.10 10.02 -12.40
CA SER A 165 11.97 10.06 -13.87
C SER A 165 10.53 10.29 -14.36
N SER A 166 9.52 10.19 -13.49
CA SER A 166 8.14 10.43 -13.88
C SER A 166 7.83 11.92 -13.78
N LYS A 167 7.68 12.56 -14.92
CA LYS A 167 7.26 13.98 -15.04
C LYS A 167 5.84 14.23 -14.49
N PHE A 168 5.17 13.22 -13.94
CA PHE A 168 3.74 13.22 -13.62
C PHE A 168 3.45 12.78 -12.19
N LEU A 169 4.39 12.93 -11.26
CA LEU A 169 4.16 12.77 -9.83
C LEU A 169 3.58 14.08 -9.26
N GLN A 170 2.36 14.03 -8.73
CA GLN A 170 1.69 15.15 -8.08
C GLN A 170 1.34 14.81 -6.64
N PHE A 171 1.85 15.62 -5.70
CA PHE A 171 1.36 15.63 -4.33
C PHE A 171 0.19 16.62 -4.21
N ILE A 172 -0.89 16.17 -3.58
CA ILE A 172 -2.11 16.94 -3.38
C ILE A 172 -2.31 17.07 -1.87
N TYR A 173 -2.09 18.26 -1.35
CA TYR A 173 -2.24 18.56 0.07
C TYR A 173 -3.62 19.18 0.32
N GLU A 174 -4.46 18.47 1.09
CA GLU A 174 -5.86 18.84 1.34
C GLU A 174 -5.99 20.24 1.94
N ASN A 175 -5.07 20.60 2.83
CA ASN A 175 -5.05 21.93 3.48
C ASN A 175 -4.68 23.09 2.54
N GLU A 176 -4.17 22.82 1.34
CA GLU A 176 -3.74 23.84 0.37
C GLU A 176 -4.69 23.93 -0.82
N VAL A 177 -5.01 22.78 -1.42
CA VAL A 177 -5.76 22.72 -2.69
C VAL A 177 -7.02 21.87 -2.62
N GLY A 178 -7.37 21.35 -1.44
CA GLY A 178 -8.50 20.45 -1.25
C GLY A 178 -8.17 18.98 -1.53
N ILE A 179 -9.18 18.13 -1.52
CA ILE A 179 -9.04 16.68 -1.74
C ILE A 179 -8.72 16.36 -3.21
N ILE A 180 -8.27 15.15 -3.47
CA ILE A 180 -8.04 14.64 -4.84
C ILE A 180 -9.31 14.80 -5.67
N ASP A 181 -9.21 15.52 -6.78
CA ASP A 181 -10.31 15.70 -7.74
C ASP A 181 -10.24 14.65 -8.86
N ILE A 182 -11.04 13.60 -8.71
CA ILE A 182 -11.09 12.52 -9.70
C ILE A 182 -11.67 12.97 -11.05
N ASN A 183 -12.52 14.02 -11.11
CA ASN A 183 -13.05 14.53 -12.38
C ASN A 183 -11.92 15.16 -13.20
N ARG A 184 -11.04 15.93 -12.55
CA ARG A 184 -9.86 16.51 -13.18
C ARG A 184 -8.92 15.41 -13.69
N ILE A 185 -8.61 14.41 -12.83
CA ILE A 185 -7.76 13.27 -13.21
C ILE A 185 -8.35 12.52 -14.39
N PHE A 186 -9.66 12.28 -14.39
CA PHE A 186 -10.34 11.63 -15.50
C PHE A 186 -10.28 12.48 -16.79
N ALA A 187 -10.50 13.79 -16.69
CA ALA A 187 -10.41 14.69 -17.85
C ALA A 187 -9.02 14.69 -18.52
N GLU A 188 -7.95 14.54 -17.71
CA GLU A 188 -6.56 14.46 -18.17
C GLU A 188 -6.20 13.10 -18.78
N ASN A 189 -6.82 11.99 -18.33
CA ASN A 189 -6.40 10.63 -18.67
C ASN A 189 -7.40 9.83 -19.53
N GLY A 190 -8.70 10.17 -19.46
CA GLY A 190 -9.76 9.61 -20.30
C GLY A 190 -10.13 8.15 -19.98
N THR A 191 -10.89 7.53 -20.90
CA THR A 191 -11.53 6.22 -20.69
C THR A 191 -10.61 5.03 -20.92
N THR A 192 -9.49 5.21 -21.60
CA THR A 192 -8.58 4.11 -22.01
C THR A 192 -7.45 3.84 -21.02
N ALA A 193 -7.24 4.72 -20.04
CA ALA A 193 -6.22 4.52 -19.01
C ALA A 193 -6.61 3.41 -18.03
N SER A 194 -5.60 2.74 -17.48
CA SER A 194 -5.75 1.82 -16.36
C SER A 194 -5.56 2.58 -15.04
N TYR A 195 -6.59 2.62 -14.21
CA TYR A 195 -6.62 3.37 -12.96
C TYR A 195 -6.42 2.44 -11.78
N PHE A 196 -5.31 2.60 -11.07
CA PHE A 196 -5.04 1.96 -9.78
C PHE A 196 -5.42 2.91 -8.65
N ILE A 197 -6.29 2.46 -7.75
CA ILE A 197 -6.83 3.30 -6.67
C ILE A 197 -6.64 2.60 -5.33
N SER A 198 -5.97 3.26 -4.38
CA SER A 198 -5.76 2.76 -3.03
C SER A 198 -5.94 3.88 -1.99
N GLY A 199 -6.54 3.56 -0.83
CA GLY A 199 -6.75 4.53 0.23
C GLY A 199 -8.04 4.31 1.02
N PRO A 200 -8.65 5.38 1.57
CA PRO A 200 -9.87 5.26 2.35
C PRO A 200 -11.02 4.61 1.54
N PRO A 201 -11.77 3.65 2.12
CA PRO A 201 -12.85 2.95 1.40
C PRO A 201 -13.87 3.87 0.73
N ALA A 202 -14.23 4.98 1.40
CA ALA A 202 -15.15 5.98 0.82
C ALA A 202 -14.58 6.64 -0.44
N MET A 203 -13.26 6.92 -0.48
CA MET A 203 -12.58 7.46 -1.65
C MET A 203 -12.58 6.45 -2.79
N ILE A 204 -12.17 5.20 -2.52
CA ILE A 204 -12.14 4.11 -3.52
C ILE A 204 -13.52 3.94 -4.14
N LYS A 205 -14.57 3.81 -3.30
CA LYS A 205 -15.95 3.65 -3.76
C LYS A 205 -16.43 4.81 -4.64
N SER A 206 -16.16 6.04 -4.22
CA SER A 206 -16.56 7.25 -4.96
C SER A 206 -15.86 7.33 -6.31
N PHE A 207 -14.53 7.12 -6.34
CA PHE A 207 -13.73 7.20 -7.57
C PHE A 207 -14.09 6.10 -8.56
N LYS A 208 -14.24 4.87 -8.08
CA LYS A 208 -14.69 3.72 -8.88
C LYS A 208 -16.06 3.99 -9.53
N SER A 209 -17.01 4.52 -8.76
CA SER A 209 -18.35 4.86 -9.27
C SER A 209 -18.30 5.95 -10.34
N LEU A 210 -17.49 7.00 -10.12
CA LEU A 210 -17.37 8.11 -11.05
C LEU A 210 -16.70 7.68 -12.37
N LEU A 211 -15.60 6.94 -12.29
CA LEU A 211 -14.90 6.45 -13.49
C LEU A 211 -15.81 5.56 -14.34
N ARG A 212 -16.56 4.66 -13.71
CA ARG A 212 -17.55 3.82 -14.41
C ARG A 212 -18.66 4.64 -15.05
N ALA A 213 -19.21 5.63 -14.34
CA ALA A 213 -20.25 6.51 -14.87
C ALA A 213 -19.78 7.31 -16.08
N ASN A 214 -18.47 7.58 -16.19
CA ASN A 214 -17.84 8.25 -17.33
C ASN A 214 -17.34 7.27 -18.41
N GLY A 215 -17.71 5.99 -18.36
CA GLY A 215 -17.45 5.02 -19.41
C GLY A 215 -16.07 4.35 -19.36
N VAL A 216 -15.34 4.45 -18.24
CA VAL A 216 -14.11 3.65 -18.03
C VAL A 216 -14.52 2.19 -17.86
N ASN A 217 -13.87 1.29 -18.62
CA ASN A 217 -14.13 -0.15 -18.51
C ASN A 217 -13.82 -0.63 -17.09
N GLU A 218 -14.65 -1.50 -16.54
CA GLU A 218 -14.49 -2.04 -15.19
C GLU A 218 -13.12 -2.71 -14.99
N ASN A 219 -12.62 -3.41 -15.99
CA ASN A 219 -11.31 -4.06 -15.96
C ASN A 219 -10.13 -3.08 -15.93
N ASN A 220 -10.39 -1.80 -16.23
CA ASN A 220 -9.40 -0.72 -16.15
C ASN A 220 -9.47 0.06 -14.84
N VAL A 221 -10.30 -0.35 -13.87
CA VAL A 221 -10.41 0.26 -12.55
C VAL A 221 -10.01 -0.77 -11.50
N LEU A 222 -8.73 -0.77 -11.15
CA LEU A 222 -8.10 -1.72 -10.25
C LEU A 222 -7.99 -1.09 -8.86
N THR A 223 -8.45 -1.78 -7.84
CA THR A 223 -8.52 -1.23 -6.49
C THR A 223 -7.83 -2.14 -5.49
N ASP A 224 -7.14 -1.53 -4.53
CA ASP A 224 -6.60 -2.20 -3.35
C ASP A 224 -7.73 -2.29 -2.29
N ASP A 225 -8.70 -3.16 -2.57
CA ASP A 225 -9.96 -3.29 -1.84
C ASP A 225 -10.05 -4.74 -1.30
N TRP A 226 -9.89 -4.88 0.02
CA TRP A 226 -9.67 -6.19 0.66
C TRP A 226 -10.83 -6.61 1.57
N GLU A 227 -12.01 -6.08 1.37
CA GLU A 227 -13.23 -6.48 2.08
C GLU A 227 -13.99 -7.60 1.38
#